data_71389b67d689c9dd512b5df3f3dca884
#
_entry.id   71389b67d689c9dd512b5df3f3dca884
#
_cell.length_a   1.000
_cell.length_b   1.000
_cell.length_c   1.000
_cell.angle_alpha   90.00
_cell.angle_beta   90.00
_cell.angle_gamma   90.00
#
_symmetry.space_group_name_H-M   'P 1'
#
loop_
_entity.id
_entity.type
_entity.pdbx_description
1 polymer ?
#
loop_
_entity_poly.entity_id
_entity_poly.type
_entity_poly.pdbx_seq_one_letter_code
_entity_poly.pdbx_strand_id
1 'polypeptide(L)' 'MDTMPFDITISWRKNVGRWGGPPVMQRVTRVERVHATSRERAMEIAEARTGACAIRCVCLWDR' A
#
# COMPACT_ATOMS: atom_id res chain seq x y z
N MET A 1 -3.16 10.20 21.91
CA MET A 1 -1.88 9.61 21.51
C MET A 1 -1.43 10.24 20.21
N ASP A 2 -0.15 10.51 20.12
CA ASP A 2 0.38 11.14 18.92
C ASP A 2 0.54 10.12 17.80
N THR A 3 0.18 10.53 16.60
CA THR A 3 0.39 9.71 15.42
C THR A 3 1.72 10.08 14.76
N MET A 4 2.29 9.09 14.09
CA MET A 4 3.52 9.25 13.33
C MET A 4 3.25 9.04 11.84
N PRO A 5 3.97 9.73 10.96
CA PRO A 5 3.82 9.50 9.53
C PRO A 5 4.55 8.22 9.11
N PHE A 6 3.87 7.43 8.30
CA PHE A 6 4.43 6.22 7.70
C PHE A 6 4.24 6.26 6.19
N ASP A 7 5.25 5.81 5.46
CA ASP A 7 5.12 5.54 4.04
C ASP A 7 4.88 4.05 3.86
N ILE A 8 3.70 3.72 3.37
CA ILE A 8 3.27 2.34 3.17
C ILE A 8 3.28 2.04 1.67
N THR A 9 4.10 1.08 1.27
CA THR A 9 4.08 0.59 -0.10
C THR A 9 2.99 -0.46 -0.21
N ILE A 10 2.01 -0.19 -1.06
CA ILE A 10 0.91 -1.10 -1.34
C ILE A 10 1.11 -1.73 -2.71
N SER A 11 0.58 -2.92 -2.89
CA SER A 11 0.72 -3.67 -4.13
C SER A 11 -0.61 -4.31 -4.50
N TRP A 12 -0.93 -4.29 -5.78
CA TRP A 12 -2.09 -5.00 -6.32
C TRP A 12 -1.77 -5.48 -7.72
N ARG A 13 -2.63 -6.31 -8.28
CA ARG A 13 -2.49 -6.81 -9.63
C ARG A 13 -3.51 -6.12 -10.53
N LYS A 14 -3.06 -5.77 -11.72
CA LYS A 14 -3.89 -5.14 -12.73
C LYS A 14 -3.79 -5.92 -14.03
N ASN A 15 -4.93 -6.13 -14.69
CA ASN A 15 -4.94 -6.74 -16.01
C ASN A 15 -4.59 -5.67 -17.04
N VAL A 16 -3.45 -5.86 -17.72
CA VAL A 16 -2.96 -4.96 -18.76
C VAL A 16 -3.03 -5.62 -20.15
N GLY A 17 -3.67 -6.78 -20.24
CA GLY A 17 -3.87 -7.46 -21.51
C GLY A 17 -4.85 -6.72 -22.42
N ARG A 18 -4.84 -7.07 -23.70
CA ARG A 18 -5.77 -6.50 -24.67
C ARG A 18 -7.18 -7.03 -24.43
N TRP A 19 -8.16 -6.18 -24.68
CA TRP A 19 -9.56 -6.58 -24.63
C TRP A 19 -9.81 -7.72 -25.63
N GLY A 20 -10.41 -8.82 -25.13
CA GLY A 20 -10.64 -10.00 -25.95
C GLY A 20 -9.45 -10.94 -26.07
N GLY A 21 -8.27 -10.57 -25.52
CA GLY A 21 -7.09 -11.41 -25.51
C GLY A 21 -6.90 -12.14 -24.17
N PRO A 22 -5.82 -12.94 -24.03
CA PRO A 22 -5.52 -13.59 -22.76
C PRO A 22 -5.22 -12.56 -21.68
N PRO A 23 -5.60 -12.82 -20.42
CA PRO A 23 -5.30 -11.89 -19.34
C PRO A 23 -3.80 -11.82 -19.09
N VAL A 24 -3.28 -10.59 -18.97
CA VAL A 24 -1.89 -10.34 -18.60
C VAL A 24 -1.91 -9.54 -17.31
N MET A 25 -1.51 -10.16 -16.21
CA MET A 25 -1.52 -9.52 -14.91
C MET A 25 -0.18 -8.87 -14.64
N GLN A 26 -0.21 -7.61 -14.26
CA GLN A 26 0.97 -6.85 -13.89
C GLN A 26 0.84 -6.39 -12.45
N ARG A 27 1.94 -6.53 -11.70
CA ARG A 27 2.02 -6.01 -10.34
C ARG A 27 2.22 -4.50 -10.38
N VAL A 28 1.36 -3.79 -9.67
CA VAL A 28 1.46 -2.35 -9.52
C VAL A 28 1.75 -2.03 -8.06
N THR A 29 2.66 -1.09 -7.83
CA THR A 29 2.97 -0.63 -6.48
C THR A 29 2.77 0.88 -6.39
N ARG A 30 2.41 1.33 -5.19
CA ARG A 30 2.22 2.74 -4.92
C ARG A 30 2.57 2.99 -3.46
N VAL A 31 3.04 4.18 -3.15
CA VAL A 31 3.34 4.60 -1.78
C VAL A 31 2.20 5.49 -1.27
N GLU A 32 1.62 5.11 -0.14
CA GLU A 32 0.60 5.90 0.56
C GLU A 32 1.17 6.40 1.88
N ARG A 33 0.96 7.67 2.17
CA ARG A 33 1.33 8.24 3.47
C ARG A 33 0.16 8.11 4.43
N VAL A 34 0.43 7.51 5.57
CA VAL A 34 -0.58 7.25 6.60
C VAL A 34 -0.04 7.74 7.94
N HIS A 35 -0.87 8.41 8.72
CA HIS A 35 -0.55 8.80 10.09
C HIS A 35 -1.23 7.81 11.03
N ALA A 36 -0.45 7.16 11.88
CA ALA A 36 -0.95 6.16 12.80
C ALA A 36 -0.08 6.09 14.06
N THR A 37 -0.58 5.39 15.07
CA THR A 37 0.11 5.25 16.35
C THR A 37 1.15 4.13 16.33
N SER A 38 1.05 3.22 15.35
CA SER A 38 1.98 2.11 15.22
C SER A 38 2.10 1.70 13.76
N ARG A 39 3.13 0.94 13.46
CA ARG A 39 3.41 0.40 12.13
C ARG A 39 2.27 -0.52 11.67
N GLU A 40 1.81 -1.40 12.54
CA GLU A 40 0.72 -2.32 12.26
C GLU A 40 -0.57 -1.57 11.94
N ARG A 41 -0.87 -0.55 12.72
CA ARG A 41 -2.07 0.26 12.50
C ARG A 41 -1.99 1.01 11.17
N ALA A 42 -0.81 1.53 10.83
CA ALA A 42 -0.60 2.22 9.56
C ALA A 42 -0.86 1.29 8.37
N MET A 43 -0.38 0.05 8.44
CA MET A 43 -0.60 -0.94 7.39
C MET A 43 -2.08 -1.29 7.25
N GLU A 44 -2.78 -1.48 8.37
CA GLU A 44 -4.22 -1.73 8.35
C GLU A 44 -5.00 -0.58 7.69
N ILE A 45 -4.66 0.65 8.03
CA ILE A 45 -5.32 1.83 7.47
C ILE A 45 -5.08 1.90 5.96
N ALA A 46 -3.84 1.67 5.52
CA ALA A 46 -3.50 1.70 4.10
C ALA A 46 -4.26 0.61 3.32
N GLU A 47 -4.32 -0.61 3.86
CA GLU A 47 -5.03 -1.71 3.23
C GLU A 47 -6.54 -1.46 3.18
N ALA A 48 -7.11 -0.93 4.26
CA ALA A 48 -8.53 -0.62 4.30
C ALA A 48 -8.91 0.51 3.33
N ARG A 49 -8.03 1.50 3.19
CA ARG A 49 -8.26 2.65 2.32
C ARG A 49 -8.16 2.29 0.85
N THR A 50 -7.23 1.42 0.48
CA THR A 50 -6.90 1.13 -0.92
C THR A 50 -7.41 -0.22 -1.40
N GLY A 51 -7.69 -1.15 -0.50
CA GLY A 51 -8.04 -2.53 -0.85
C GLY A 51 -6.85 -3.35 -1.36
N ALA A 52 -5.64 -2.79 -1.33
CA ALA A 52 -4.43 -3.45 -1.79
C ALA A 52 -3.65 -4.02 -0.61
N CYS A 53 -2.65 -4.84 -0.88
CA CYS A 53 -1.79 -5.42 0.17
C CYS A 53 -0.66 -4.49 0.53
N ALA A 54 -0.43 -4.26 1.81
CA ALA A 54 0.73 -3.52 2.29
C ALA A 54 1.93 -4.46 2.32
N ILE A 55 2.98 -4.12 1.58
CA ILE A 55 4.19 -4.94 1.46
C ILE A 55 5.42 -4.33 2.12
N ARG A 56 5.36 -3.05 2.45
CA ARG A 56 6.48 -2.35 3.10
C ARG A 56 5.93 -1.19 3.93
N CYS A 57 6.55 -0.96 5.07
CA CYS A 57 6.20 0.14 5.95
C CYS A 57 7.47 0.82 6.44
N VAL A 58 7.57 2.12 6.21
CA VAL A 58 8.70 2.92 6.65
C VAL A 58 8.19 4.05 7.53
N CYS A 59 8.68 4.12 8.76
CA CYS A 59 8.36 5.22 9.66
C CYS A 59 9.25 6.41 9.32
N LEU A 60 8.65 7.55 8.99
CA LEU A 60 9.40 8.74 8.58
C LEU A 60 10.08 9.45 9.74
N TRP A 61 9.67 9.16 10.96
CA TRP A 61 10.26 9.71 12.17
C TRP A 61 11.35 8.80 12.77
N ASP A 62 11.49 7.61 12.23
CA ASP A 62 12.49 6.65 12.66
C ASP A 62 13.85 7.01 12.03
N ARG A 63 14.86 7.16 12.86
CA ARG A 63 16.19 7.54 12.41
C ARG A 63 17.18 6.41 12.56
#